data_98d7f91f0294676a6169736a5d47e84d
#
_entry.id   98d7f91f0294676a6169736a5d47e84d
#
_cell.length_a   1.000
_cell.length_b   1.000
_cell.length_c   1.000
_cell.angle_alpha   90.00
_cell.angle_beta   90.00
_cell.angle_gamma   90.00
#
_symmetry.space_group_name_H-M   'P 1'
#
loop_
_entity.id
_entity.type
_entity.pdbx_description
1 polymer ?
#
loop_
_entity_poly.entity_id
_entity_poly.type
_entity_poly.pdbx_seq_one_letter_code
_entity_poly.pdbx_strand_id
1 'polypeptide(L)'
;MTRKRHEDYANMVQRLYASGDISANHALCRNITFQVTSGCNLRCSYCYEHHKGTERMSIETGRKIVDYLLDLYEHGDSDFINHNTKAVVLDFIGGEPLLEAELIEHICDYWFSECYRRSIPLAPFTRISFATNGKLWFSPEAWRLFDKYHEMMSVTISIDGVQELHDKYRVDERGVGSFSLAWNAFQDAKHRFGWLNSKMTFVPGSFRYIADSIKMMLDEGCADIACNYAYEPVYTPADGRTLYEQMKTVSDYIISKQLDVSITMLDSILGGKTASNTNFCGGTGAMMSFAPDGSAYPCIRYAPISIGEEKSKKVRFGSVYDGLYTTDAQRQAKAELDAITLTSQSEQKCIDCPVSAGCGWCSGLNYEMYGTANRRFTGICWAHKARVLASAYYHNRRYIEIGDCLPIKAELPKDDALEILPAADYEEFLEIERAALLKFADENGIG
;
A
#
# COMPACT_ATOMS: atom_id res chain seq x y z
N MET A 1 24.87 -0.58 -24.94
CA MET A 1 25.69 -0.67 -23.69
C MET A 1 26.95 -1.46 -23.99
N THR A 2 28.17 -1.01 -23.64
CA THR A 2 29.36 -1.82 -23.83
C THR A 2 29.46 -2.85 -22.68
N ARG A 3 29.89 -4.10 -22.98
CA ARG A 3 30.07 -5.20 -22.02
C ARG A 3 30.87 -4.77 -20.78
N LYS A 4 31.94 -4.00 -20.99
CA LYS A 4 32.80 -3.48 -19.91
C LYS A 4 32.04 -2.60 -18.93
N ARG A 5 31.18 -1.71 -19.41
CA ARG A 5 30.37 -0.83 -18.58
C ARG A 5 29.32 -1.58 -17.75
N HIS A 6 28.80 -2.68 -18.29
CA HIS A 6 27.89 -3.58 -17.56
C HIS A 6 28.63 -4.30 -16.41
N GLU A 7 29.84 -4.80 -16.67
CA GLU A 7 30.68 -5.47 -15.67
C GLU A 7 31.11 -4.49 -14.55
N ASP A 8 31.49 -3.26 -14.89
CA ASP A 8 31.86 -2.22 -13.91
C ASP A 8 30.66 -1.86 -13.00
N TYR A 9 29.48 -1.79 -13.57
CA TYR A 9 28.24 -1.50 -12.82
C TYR A 9 27.85 -2.68 -11.91
N ALA A 10 27.92 -3.88 -12.39
CA ALA A 10 27.67 -5.11 -11.60
C ALA A 10 28.65 -5.22 -10.43
N ASN A 11 29.94 -4.92 -10.65
CA ASN A 11 30.96 -4.93 -9.60
C ASN A 11 30.71 -3.84 -8.54
N MET A 12 30.24 -2.66 -8.94
CA MET A 12 29.87 -1.60 -8.00
C MET A 12 28.70 -2.05 -7.12
N VAL A 13 27.70 -2.67 -7.70
CA VAL A 13 26.52 -3.23 -6.99
C VAL A 13 26.95 -4.28 -5.98
N GLN A 14 27.80 -5.24 -6.38
CA GLN A 14 28.30 -6.27 -5.46
C GLN A 14 29.05 -5.67 -4.26
N ARG A 15 29.83 -4.61 -4.47
CA ARG A 15 30.50 -3.91 -3.36
C ARG A 15 29.54 -3.25 -2.40
N LEU A 16 28.44 -2.65 -2.89
CA LEU A 16 27.39 -2.07 -2.06
C LEU A 16 26.68 -3.15 -1.23
N TYR A 17 26.40 -4.32 -1.80
CA TYR A 17 25.87 -5.46 -1.05
C TYR A 17 26.84 -5.99 0.01
N ALA A 18 28.11 -6.14 -0.35
CA ALA A 18 29.14 -6.65 0.55
C ALA A 18 29.44 -5.70 1.72
N SER A 19 29.22 -4.38 1.56
CA SER A 19 29.41 -3.40 2.63
C SER A 19 28.32 -3.46 3.72
N GLY A 20 27.23 -4.21 3.50
CA GLY A 20 26.09 -4.24 4.41
C GLY A 20 25.28 -2.93 4.45
N ASP A 21 25.64 -1.94 3.64
CA ASP A 21 24.98 -0.62 3.58
C ASP A 21 23.57 -0.68 2.99
N ILE A 22 23.22 -1.81 2.36
CA ILE A 22 21.87 -2.08 1.89
C ILE A 22 21.14 -2.93 2.93
N SER A 23 20.93 -2.38 4.08
CA SER A 23 20.02 -2.98 5.04
C SER A 23 18.57 -2.78 4.57
N ALA A 24 17.69 -3.69 4.95
CA ALA A 24 16.23 -3.60 4.73
C ALA A 24 15.59 -2.40 5.47
N ASN A 25 16.34 -1.32 5.67
CA ASN A 25 15.88 -0.11 6.33
C ASN A 25 15.03 0.69 5.33
N HIS A 26 13.71 0.63 5.49
CA HIS A 26 12.76 1.39 4.70
C HIS A 26 13.05 2.91 4.62
N ALA A 27 13.79 3.45 5.59
CA ALA A 27 14.24 4.85 5.57
C ALA A 27 15.20 5.17 4.41
N LEU A 28 15.84 4.16 3.81
CA LEU A 28 16.76 4.30 2.69
C LEU A 28 16.11 4.05 1.31
N CYS A 29 14.85 3.63 1.29
CA CYS A 29 14.08 3.42 0.07
C CYS A 29 13.14 4.61 -0.17
N ARG A 30 13.07 5.07 -1.42
CA ARG A 30 12.13 6.12 -1.85
C ARG A 30 11.11 5.57 -2.83
N ASN A 31 9.85 5.94 -2.61
CA ASN A 31 8.77 5.66 -3.54
C ASN A 31 8.52 6.92 -4.38
N ILE A 32 8.67 6.78 -5.69
CA ILE A 32 8.47 7.83 -6.69
C ILE A 32 7.26 7.44 -7.51
N THR A 33 6.16 8.15 -7.30
CA THR A 33 4.90 7.86 -8.00
C THR A 33 4.78 8.73 -9.25
N PHE A 34 4.69 8.09 -10.42
CA PHE A 34 4.35 8.72 -11.68
C PHE A 34 2.86 8.54 -11.93
N GLN A 35 2.06 9.59 -11.82
CA GLN A 35 0.68 9.56 -12.31
C GLN A 35 0.71 9.72 -13.83
N VAL A 36 0.80 8.60 -14.54
CA VAL A 36 0.97 8.63 -16.00
C VAL A 36 -0.28 9.07 -16.76
N THR A 37 -1.46 8.93 -16.13
CA THR A 37 -2.73 9.41 -16.70
C THR A 37 -3.78 9.67 -15.61
N SER A 38 -4.73 10.56 -15.91
CA SER A 38 -5.97 10.72 -15.11
C SER A 38 -7.10 9.82 -15.62
N GLY A 39 -6.90 9.16 -16.77
CA GLY A 39 -7.88 8.28 -17.41
C GLY A 39 -7.97 6.91 -16.75
N CYS A 40 -9.17 6.34 -16.71
CA CYS A 40 -9.41 4.96 -16.31
C CYS A 40 -10.52 4.36 -17.16
N ASN A 41 -10.38 3.09 -17.52
CA ASN A 41 -11.37 2.33 -18.25
C ASN A 41 -12.37 1.59 -17.33
N LEU A 42 -12.34 1.87 -16.00
CA LEU A 42 -13.33 1.48 -15.01
C LEU A 42 -13.87 2.68 -14.24
N ARG A 43 -15.03 2.46 -13.57
CA ARG A 43 -15.72 3.41 -12.69
C ARG A 43 -16.05 2.72 -11.36
N CYS A 44 -15.02 2.24 -10.66
CA CYS A 44 -15.19 1.57 -9.37
C CYS A 44 -15.84 2.51 -8.37
N SER A 45 -16.93 2.06 -7.71
CA SER A 45 -17.77 2.93 -6.87
C SER A 45 -17.09 3.41 -5.57
N TYR A 46 -16.04 2.74 -5.11
CA TYR A 46 -15.26 3.11 -3.91
C TYR A 46 -13.90 3.77 -4.25
N CYS A 47 -13.66 4.08 -5.53
CA CYS A 47 -12.38 4.65 -5.95
C CYS A 47 -12.18 6.04 -5.37
N TYR A 48 -11.08 6.26 -4.66
CA TYR A 48 -10.73 7.56 -4.10
C TYR A 48 -10.27 8.58 -5.14
N GLU A 49 -9.97 8.15 -6.35
CA GLU A 49 -9.69 9.02 -7.49
C GLU A 49 -11.01 9.49 -8.09
N HIS A 50 -11.64 10.47 -7.44
CA HIS A 50 -12.98 10.95 -7.78
C HIS A 50 -12.99 11.84 -9.03
N HIS A 51 -11.84 12.47 -9.35
CA HIS A 51 -11.70 13.46 -10.41
C HIS A 51 -10.94 12.90 -11.61
N LYS A 52 -11.44 11.76 -12.13
CA LYS A 52 -10.86 11.17 -13.34
C LYS A 52 -11.03 12.10 -14.55
N GLY A 53 -9.98 12.20 -15.37
CA GLY A 53 -9.91 13.06 -16.53
C GLY A 53 -9.35 12.34 -17.76
N THR A 54 -8.78 13.10 -18.66
CA THR A 54 -8.13 12.61 -19.88
C THR A 54 -6.68 13.04 -19.98
N GLU A 55 -6.15 13.70 -18.97
CA GLU A 55 -4.78 14.17 -18.93
C GLU A 55 -3.82 12.98 -18.96
N ARG A 56 -2.78 13.12 -19.76
CA ARG A 56 -1.74 12.12 -19.97
C ARG A 56 -0.38 12.77 -19.80
N MET A 57 0.53 12.09 -19.12
CA MET A 57 1.91 12.54 -19.01
C MET A 57 2.60 12.41 -20.38
N SER A 58 3.36 13.42 -20.78
CA SER A 58 4.18 13.33 -21.99
C SER A 58 5.49 12.60 -21.71
N ILE A 59 6.09 12.03 -22.74
CA ILE A 59 7.46 11.44 -22.64
C ILE A 59 8.45 12.49 -22.16
N GLU A 60 8.31 13.74 -22.61
CA GLU A 60 9.17 14.85 -22.18
C GLU A 60 9.03 15.10 -20.67
N THR A 61 7.79 15.16 -20.15
CA THR A 61 7.53 15.33 -18.72
C THR A 61 8.12 14.18 -17.92
N GLY A 62 7.90 12.92 -18.37
CA GLY A 62 8.46 11.75 -17.72
C GLY A 62 10.00 11.79 -17.63
N ARG A 63 10.68 12.15 -18.71
CA ARG A 63 12.13 12.33 -18.74
C ARG A 63 12.58 13.46 -17.82
N LYS A 64 11.88 14.58 -17.81
CA LYS A 64 12.20 15.72 -16.96
C LYS A 64 12.08 15.39 -15.47
N ILE A 65 11.11 14.55 -15.10
CA ILE A 65 11.00 14.02 -13.72
C ILE A 65 12.22 13.16 -13.38
N VAL A 66 12.63 12.28 -14.28
CA VAL A 66 13.81 11.42 -14.09
C VAL A 66 15.07 12.29 -13.93
N ASP A 67 15.29 13.24 -14.82
CA ASP A 67 16.45 14.15 -14.74
C ASP A 67 16.47 14.90 -13.42
N TYR A 68 15.33 15.47 -13.02
CA TYR A 68 15.20 16.19 -11.76
C TYR A 68 15.58 15.33 -10.54
N LEU A 69 15.12 14.08 -10.49
CA LEU A 69 15.42 13.16 -9.40
C LEU A 69 16.89 12.74 -9.36
N LEU A 70 17.49 12.50 -10.52
CA LEU A 70 18.90 12.14 -10.61
C LEU A 70 19.82 13.34 -10.31
N ASP A 71 19.42 14.55 -10.70
CA ASP A 71 20.10 15.80 -10.32
C ASP A 71 20.09 15.99 -8.80
N LEU A 72 18.95 15.75 -8.13
CA LEU A 72 18.86 15.77 -6.65
C LEU A 72 19.81 14.74 -6.01
N TYR A 73 19.90 13.54 -6.59
CA TYR A 73 20.83 12.52 -6.11
C TYR A 73 22.29 12.97 -6.24
N GLU A 74 22.66 13.52 -7.38
CA GLU A 74 24.05 13.99 -7.65
C GLU A 74 24.44 15.17 -6.77
N HIS A 75 23.53 16.12 -6.51
CA HIS A 75 23.79 17.25 -5.61
C HIS A 75 23.88 16.83 -4.15
N GLY A 76 23.11 15.81 -3.74
CA GLY A 76 23.20 15.15 -2.44
C GLY A 76 22.60 15.90 -1.25
N ASP A 77 22.01 17.06 -1.43
CA ASP A 77 21.46 17.94 -0.39
C ASP A 77 19.93 17.85 -0.20
N SER A 78 19.27 17.01 -0.98
CA SER A 78 17.82 16.82 -0.89
C SER A 78 17.41 15.88 0.25
N ASP A 79 16.37 16.26 1.00
CA ASP A 79 15.73 15.39 2.01
C ASP A 79 15.00 14.19 1.38
N PHE A 80 14.60 14.30 0.11
CA PHE A 80 13.83 13.25 -0.54
C PHE A 80 14.71 12.17 -1.16
N ILE A 81 15.65 12.56 -2.03
CA ILE A 81 16.59 11.63 -2.67
C ILE A 81 17.99 12.22 -2.64
N ASN A 82 18.97 11.46 -2.17
CA ASN A 82 20.35 11.88 -1.99
C ASN A 82 21.29 10.67 -1.95
N HIS A 83 22.57 10.86 -1.68
CA HIS A 83 23.58 9.78 -1.63
C HIS A 83 23.29 8.68 -0.58
N ASN A 84 22.43 8.94 0.41
CA ASN A 84 21.99 7.92 1.39
C ASN A 84 20.86 7.06 0.85
N THR A 85 20.18 7.45 -0.24
CA THR A 85 19.15 6.63 -0.88
C THR A 85 19.80 5.41 -1.52
N LYS A 86 19.34 4.22 -1.13
CA LYS A 86 19.91 2.94 -1.57
C LYS A 86 19.01 2.19 -2.54
N ALA A 87 17.70 2.44 -2.48
CA ALA A 87 16.73 1.79 -3.34
C ALA A 87 15.63 2.78 -3.77
N VAL A 88 15.00 2.47 -4.89
CA VAL A 88 13.90 3.27 -5.45
C VAL A 88 12.80 2.34 -5.94
N VAL A 89 11.56 2.71 -5.65
CA VAL A 89 10.38 2.16 -6.30
C VAL A 89 9.87 3.21 -7.29
N LEU A 90 9.90 2.90 -8.57
CA LEU A 90 9.18 3.65 -9.60
C LEU A 90 7.76 3.10 -9.62
N ASP A 91 6.85 3.82 -9.00
CA ASP A 91 5.47 3.43 -8.85
C ASP A 91 4.61 4.15 -9.90
N PHE A 92 4.10 3.40 -10.87
CA PHE A 92 3.27 3.94 -11.93
C PHE A 92 1.81 3.80 -11.56
N ILE A 93 1.15 4.93 -11.48
CA ILE A 93 -0.26 5.02 -11.11
C ILE A 93 -1.00 5.93 -12.10
N GLY A 94 -2.27 5.98 -11.95
CA GLY A 94 -3.18 6.82 -12.70
C GLY A 94 -4.57 6.32 -12.43
N GLY A 95 -5.55 6.66 -13.22
CA GLY A 95 -6.80 5.93 -13.18
C GLY A 95 -6.58 4.45 -13.52
N GLU A 96 -5.91 4.17 -14.64
CA GLU A 96 -5.40 2.85 -15.02
C GLU A 96 -4.04 3.01 -15.72
N PRO A 97 -2.93 2.56 -15.12
CA PRO A 97 -1.59 2.79 -15.65
C PRO A 97 -1.33 2.11 -16.99
N LEU A 98 -1.91 0.94 -17.27
CA LEU A 98 -1.71 0.25 -18.54
C LEU A 98 -2.34 0.94 -19.76
N LEU A 99 -3.12 2.01 -19.58
CA LEU A 99 -3.47 2.92 -20.67
C LEU A 99 -2.24 3.62 -21.26
N GLU A 100 -1.16 3.69 -20.48
CA GLU A 100 0.08 4.36 -20.84
C GLU A 100 1.30 3.40 -20.76
N ALA A 101 1.10 2.12 -21.08
CA ALA A 101 2.16 1.10 -20.99
C ALA A 101 3.42 1.46 -21.80
N GLU A 102 3.25 2.07 -22.98
CA GLU A 102 4.37 2.56 -23.80
C GLU A 102 5.14 3.71 -23.14
N LEU A 103 4.43 4.64 -22.52
CA LEU A 103 5.05 5.72 -21.74
C LEU A 103 5.84 5.17 -20.55
N ILE A 104 5.26 4.19 -19.83
CA ILE A 104 5.92 3.52 -18.70
C ILE A 104 7.24 2.87 -19.18
N GLU A 105 7.21 2.15 -20.31
CA GLU A 105 8.41 1.57 -20.92
C GLU A 105 9.46 2.64 -21.21
N HIS A 106 9.08 3.77 -21.82
CA HIS A 106 9.99 4.87 -22.12
C HIS A 106 10.60 5.53 -20.88
N ILE A 107 9.83 5.71 -19.81
CA ILE A 107 10.34 6.27 -18.56
C ILE A 107 11.33 5.30 -17.90
N CYS A 108 11.02 4.00 -17.88
CA CYS A 108 11.93 2.98 -17.36
C CYS A 108 13.23 2.93 -18.16
N ASP A 109 13.16 2.90 -19.49
CA ASP A 109 14.35 2.94 -20.37
C ASP A 109 15.23 4.13 -20.07
N TYR A 110 14.61 5.30 -19.92
CA TYR A 110 15.33 6.53 -19.66
C TYR A 110 15.97 6.52 -18.26
N TRP A 111 15.22 6.07 -17.23
CA TRP A 111 15.74 5.92 -15.86
C TRP A 111 16.99 5.03 -15.82
N PHE A 112 16.92 3.84 -16.36
CA PHE A 112 18.05 2.91 -16.35
C PHE A 112 19.23 3.42 -17.19
N SER A 113 18.95 4.00 -18.34
CA SER A 113 19.98 4.60 -19.20
C SER A 113 20.70 5.75 -18.53
N GLU A 114 19.96 6.65 -17.87
CA GLU A 114 20.55 7.82 -17.20
C GLU A 114 21.28 7.43 -15.91
N CYS A 115 20.73 6.54 -15.08
CA CYS A 115 21.46 6.01 -13.93
C CYS A 115 22.81 5.43 -14.35
N TYR A 116 22.82 4.69 -15.46
CA TYR A 116 24.02 4.11 -15.99
C TYR A 116 24.99 5.16 -16.56
N ARG A 117 24.50 6.09 -17.36
CA ARG A 117 25.29 7.16 -17.98
C ARG A 117 25.95 8.06 -16.91
N ARG A 118 25.25 8.37 -15.83
CA ARG A 118 25.70 9.19 -14.72
C ARG A 118 26.46 8.41 -13.64
N SER A 119 26.58 7.07 -13.77
CA SER A 119 27.18 6.19 -12.77
C SER A 119 26.47 6.25 -11.39
N ILE A 120 25.14 6.43 -11.40
CA ILE A 120 24.31 6.44 -10.20
C ILE A 120 23.90 5.01 -9.84
N PRO A 121 24.18 4.52 -8.61
CA PRO A 121 24.03 3.11 -8.25
C PRO A 121 22.60 2.68 -7.90
N LEU A 122 21.59 3.40 -8.35
CA LEU A 122 20.19 3.11 -8.02
C LEU A 122 19.53 2.07 -8.94
N ALA A 123 19.98 1.92 -10.19
CA ALA A 123 19.33 1.07 -11.17
C ALA A 123 19.16 -0.39 -10.72
N PRO A 124 20.15 -1.11 -10.16
CA PRO A 124 19.98 -2.48 -9.69
C PRO A 124 19.03 -2.63 -8.50
N PHE A 125 18.81 -1.55 -7.77
CA PHE A 125 17.93 -1.46 -6.61
C PHE A 125 16.64 -0.70 -6.92
N THR A 126 16.31 -0.60 -8.20
CA THR A 126 15.05 -0.06 -8.67
C THR A 126 14.03 -1.16 -8.84
N ARG A 127 12.84 -0.99 -8.26
CA ARG A 127 11.67 -1.81 -8.50
C ARG A 127 10.66 -1.00 -9.31
N ILE A 128 10.12 -1.60 -10.35
CA ILE A 128 8.99 -1.05 -11.11
C ILE A 128 7.71 -1.58 -10.50
N SER A 129 6.84 -0.70 -10.03
CA SER A 129 5.60 -1.07 -9.34
C SER A 129 4.38 -0.47 -10.02
N PHE A 130 3.31 -1.21 -10.13
CA PHE A 130 1.98 -0.69 -10.43
C PHE A 130 0.87 -1.68 -10.06
N ALA A 131 -0.32 -1.12 -9.80
CA ALA A 131 -1.54 -1.88 -9.67
C ALA A 131 -2.41 -1.65 -10.90
N THR A 132 -2.94 -2.72 -11.49
CA THR A 132 -3.80 -2.66 -12.66
C THR A 132 -5.14 -3.36 -12.44
N ASN A 133 -6.17 -2.90 -13.13
CA ASN A 133 -7.46 -3.59 -13.19
C ASN A 133 -7.48 -4.78 -14.16
N GLY A 134 -6.39 -5.04 -14.87
CA GLY A 134 -6.20 -6.19 -15.75
C GLY A 134 -6.85 -6.10 -17.13
N LYS A 135 -7.69 -5.09 -17.43
CA LYS A 135 -8.40 -5.00 -18.73
C LYS A 135 -7.47 -4.88 -19.92
N LEU A 136 -6.30 -4.30 -19.75
CA LEU A 136 -5.31 -4.09 -20.81
C LEU A 136 -4.09 -5.02 -20.70
N TRP A 137 -4.19 -6.04 -19.87
CA TRP A 137 -3.08 -6.97 -19.62
C TRP A 137 -2.51 -7.59 -20.89
N PHE A 138 -3.38 -7.96 -21.84
CA PHE A 138 -3.00 -8.61 -23.08
C PHE A 138 -2.79 -7.64 -24.25
N SER A 139 -2.68 -6.32 -23.98
CA SER A 139 -2.32 -5.38 -25.05
C SER A 139 -0.86 -5.58 -25.49
N PRO A 140 -0.52 -5.32 -26.75
CA PRO A 140 0.86 -5.45 -27.26
C PRO A 140 1.86 -4.60 -26.46
N GLU A 141 1.45 -3.41 -26.03
CA GLU A 141 2.25 -2.46 -25.28
C GLU A 141 2.55 -2.99 -23.87
N ALA A 142 1.53 -3.52 -23.18
CA ALA A 142 1.71 -4.13 -21.87
C ALA A 142 2.65 -5.36 -21.93
N TRP A 143 2.49 -6.19 -22.96
CA TRP A 143 3.34 -7.36 -23.14
C TRP A 143 4.80 -7.00 -23.41
N ARG A 144 5.09 -5.99 -24.24
CA ARG A 144 6.46 -5.49 -24.43
C ARG A 144 7.08 -5.04 -23.10
N LEU A 145 6.32 -4.28 -22.31
CA LEU A 145 6.75 -3.82 -20.99
C LEU A 145 7.08 -5.00 -20.06
N PHE A 146 6.21 -6.02 -20.01
CA PHE A 146 6.41 -7.20 -19.17
C PHE A 146 7.62 -8.02 -19.63
N ASP A 147 7.73 -8.32 -20.92
CA ASP A 147 8.84 -9.11 -21.45
C ASP A 147 10.19 -8.45 -21.19
N LYS A 148 10.22 -7.12 -21.17
CA LYS A 148 11.45 -6.35 -20.95
C LYS A 148 11.88 -6.26 -19.49
N TYR A 149 10.92 -6.13 -18.57
CA TYR A 149 11.19 -5.73 -17.18
C TYR A 149 10.67 -6.72 -16.12
N HIS A 150 10.15 -7.90 -16.48
CA HIS A 150 9.48 -8.82 -15.56
C HIS A 150 10.29 -9.12 -14.27
N GLU A 151 11.62 -9.25 -14.35
CA GLU A 151 12.48 -9.53 -13.18
C GLU A 151 12.54 -8.37 -12.17
N MET A 152 12.28 -7.14 -12.64
CA MET A 152 12.34 -5.92 -11.85
C MET A 152 10.95 -5.41 -11.45
N MET A 153 9.88 -6.11 -11.86
CA MET A 153 8.51 -5.65 -11.65
C MET A 153 7.89 -6.22 -10.38
N SER A 154 7.04 -5.42 -9.78
CA SER A 154 6.08 -5.79 -8.75
C SER A 154 4.70 -5.36 -9.23
N VAL A 155 3.99 -6.28 -9.85
CA VAL A 155 2.67 -5.97 -10.43
C VAL A 155 1.60 -6.58 -9.55
N THR A 156 0.58 -5.78 -9.25
CA THR A 156 -0.59 -6.23 -8.50
C THR A 156 -1.83 -6.13 -9.36
N ILE A 157 -2.56 -7.24 -9.49
CA ILE A 157 -3.86 -7.21 -10.17
C ILE A 157 -4.95 -6.97 -9.15
N SER A 158 -5.78 -5.98 -9.40
CA SER A 158 -6.87 -5.61 -8.52
C SER A 158 -8.03 -6.60 -8.67
N ILE A 159 -8.17 -7.52 -7.71
CA ILE A 159 -9.28 -8.47 -7.62
C ILE A 159 -9.83 -8.41 -6.20
N ASP A 160 -11.08 -7.96 -6.03
CA ASP A 160 -11.67 -7.81 -4.69
C ASP A 160 -12.18 -9.14 -4.11
N GLY A 161 -12.15 -10.22 -4.88
CA GLY A 161 -12.56 -11.55 -4.46
C GLY A 161 -13.49 -12.21 -5.46
N VAL A 162 -14.51 -12.94 -4.96
CA VAL A 162 -15.48 -13.66 -5.79
C VAL A 162 -16.14 -12.74 -6.81
N GLN A 163 -16.49 -13.30 -7.97
CA GLN A 163 -17.01 -12.54 -9.10
C GLN A 163 -18.18 -11.63 -8.73
N GLU A 164 -19.13 -12.14 -7.94
CA GLU A 164 -20.30 -11.35 -7.50
C GLU A 164 -19.90 -10.07 -6.79
N LEU A 165 -18.90 -10.16 -5.89
CA LEU A 165 -18.36 -8.98 -5.20
C LEU A 165 -17.61 -8.05 -6.13
N HIS A 166 -16.69 -8.60 -6.92
CA HIS A 166 -15.85 -7.82 -7.82
C HIS A 166 -16.70 -7.03 -8.80
N ASP A 167 -17.62 -7.70 -9.50
CA ASP A 167 -18.44 -7.09 -10.55
C ASP A 167 -19.51 -6.14 -9.99
N LYS A 168 -19.84 -6.20 -8.70
CA LYS A 168 -20.69 -5.22 -8.05
C LYS A 168 -20.05 -3.85 -7.92
N TYR A 169 -18.74 -3.79 -7.72
CA TYR A 169 -18.03 -2.54 -7.40
C TYR A 169 -17.07 -2.07 -8.50
N ARG A 170 -16.51 -3.00 -9.30
CA ARG A 170 -15.54 -2.72 -10.37
C ARG A 170 -16.18 -2.86 -11.74
N VAL A 171 -16.91 -1.84 -12.13
CA VAL A 171 -17.63 -1.79 -13.41
C VAL A 171 -17.02 -0.78 -14.36
N ASP A 172 -17.24 -0.97 -15.65
CA ASP A 172 -16.92 0.03 -16.67
C ASP A 172 -18.03 1.11 -16.77
N GLU A 173 -17.91 2.06 -17.70
CA GLU A 173 -18.87 3.15 -17.91
C GLU A 173 -20.28 2.66 -18.28
N ARG A 174 -20.40 1.42 -18.79
CA ARG A 174 -21.69 0.80 -19.16
C ARG A 174 -22.25 -0.05 -18.02
N GLY A 175 -21.58 -0.09 -16.87
CA GLY A 175 -21.97 -0.92 -15.74
C GLY A 175 -21.61 -2.41 -15.88
N VAL A 176 -20.73 -2.76 -16.83
CA VAL A 176 -20.28 -4.14 -17.03
C VAL A 176 -19.14 -4.44 -16.07
N GLY A 177 -19.24 -5.57 -15.33
CA GLY A 177 -18.22 -6.04 -14.42
C GLY A 177 -16.91 -6.42 -15.12
N SER A 178 -15.82 -6.41 -14.40
CA SER A 178 -14.48 -6.62 -14.95
C SER A 178 -13.79 -7.91 -14.46
N PHE A 179 -14.46 -8.74 -13.65
CA PHE A 179 -13.87 -9.92 -13.03
C PHE A 179 -13.19 -10.85 -14.04
N SER A 180 -13.87 -11.24 -15.10
CA SER A 180 -13.32 -12.20 -16.08
C SER A 180 -12.02 -11.72 -16.70
N LEU A 181 -11.90 -10.41 -16.99
CA LEU A 181 -10.67 -9.82 -17.56
C LEU A 181 -9.55 -9.77 -16.52
N ALA A 182 -9.85 -9.33 -15.30
CA ALA A 182 -8.90 -9.30 -14.19
C ALA A 182 -8.42 -10.70 -13.82
N TRP A 183 -9.33 -11.69 -13.83
CA TRP A 183 -9.01 -13.08 -13.54
C TRP A 183 -8.09 -13.71 -14.59
N ASN A 184 -8.37 -13.48 -15.87
CA ASN A 184 -7.49 -13.94 -16.94
C ASN A 184 -6.09 -13.31 -16.84
N ALA A 185 -6.02 -12.02 -16.54
CA ALA A 185 -4.76 -11.33 -16.29
C ALA A 185 -4.00 -11.93 -15.09
N PHE A 186 -4.71 -12.26 -14.01
CA PHE A 186 -4.14 -12.89 -12.83
C PHE A 186 -3.59 -14.29 -13.13
N GLN A 187 -4.31 -15.10 -13.90
CA GLN A 187 -3.84 -16.44 -14.29
C GLN A 187 -2.57 -16.36 -15.18
N ASP A 188 -2.50 -15.42 -16.11
CA ASP A 188 -1.29 -15.19 -16.90
C ASP A 188 -0.12 -14.69 -16.02
N ALA A 189 -0.39 -13.73 -15.11
CA ALA A 189 0.62 -13.21 -14.20
C ALA A 189 1.24 -14.29 -13.31
N LYS A 190 0.44 -15.26 -12.85
CA LYS A 190 0.87 -16.43 -12.09
C LYS A 190 1.96 -17.22 -12.83
N HIS A 191 1.78 -17.40 -14.12
CA HIS A 191 2.77 -18.12 -14.94
C HIS A 191 3.98 -17.26 -15.29
N ARG A 192 3.77 -15.98 -15.57
CA ARG A 192 4.80 -15.06 -16.04
C ARG A 192 5.77 -14.62 -14.96
N PHE A 193 5.27 -14.28 -13.78
CA PHE A 193 6.08 -13.72 -12.69
C PHE A 193 6.48 -14.75 -11.63
N GLY A 194 5.90 -15.96 -11.65
CA GLY A 194 6.22 -17.04 -10.70
C GLY A 194 5.83 -16.75 -9.24
N TRP A 195 5.14 -15.64 -8.98
CA TRP A 195 4.61 -15.25 -7.68
C TRP A 195 3.23 -14.62 -7.84
N LEU A 196 2.43 -14.70 -6.78
CA LEU A 196 1.06 -14.23 -6.80
C LEU A 196 0.84 -13.20 -5.71
N ASN A 197 0.37 -12.04 -6.13
CA ASN A 197 -0.08 -10.97 -5.27
C ASN A 197 -1.38 -10.40 -5.84
N SER A 198 -2.37 -10.18 -4.99
CA SER A 198 -3.59 -9.48 -5.37
C SER A 198 -3.90 -8.37 -4.36
N LYS A 199 -4.54 -7.31 -4.84
CA LYS A 199 -5.03 -6.24 -3.98
C LYS A 199 -6.54 -6.29 -3.93
N MET A 200 -7.05 -6.48 -2.71
CA MET A 200 -8.48 -6.55 -2.41
C MET A 200 -8.89 -5.32 -1.61
N THR A 201 -9.99 -4.69 -1.98
CA THR A 201 -10.55 -3.56 -1.25
C THR A 201 -11.99 -3.87 -0.83
N PHE A 202 -12.25 -3.81 0.47
CA PHE A 202 -13.56 -4.06 1.03
C PHE A 202 -14.20 -2.76 1.54
N VAL A 203 -15.52 -2.67 1.40
CA VAL A 203 -16.34 -1.59 1.94
C VAL A 203 -17.41 -2.16 2.86
N PRO A 204 -18.11 -1.41 3.73
CA PRO A 204 -19.04 -1.96 4.72
C PRO A 204 -19.99 -3.03 4.16
N GLY A 205 -20.68 -2.74 3.08
CA GLY A 205 -21.63 -3.69 2.46
C GLY A 205 -21.01 -4.91 1.76
N SER A 206 -19.68 -5.03 1.73
CA SER A 206 -18.95 -6.13 1.09
C SER A 206 -18.36 -7.13 2.10
N PHE A 207 -18.35 -6.82 3.39
CA PHE A 207 -17.66 -7.64 4.39
C PHE A 207 -18.13 -9.10 4.43
N ARG A 208 -19.39 -9.39 4.17
CA ARG A 208 -19.92 -10.76 4.10
C ARG A 208 -19.23 -11.67 3.07
N TYR A 209 -18.49 -11.10 2.12
CA TYR A 209 -17.77 -11.84 1.08
C TYR A 209 -16.29 -12.07 1.40
N ILE A 210 -15.77 -11.53 2.51
CA ILE A 210 -14.33 -11.57 2.82
C ILE A 210 -13.82 -13.00 2.86
N ALA A 211 -14.50 -13.90 3.59
CA ALA A 211 -14.02 -15.26 3.76
C ALA A 211 -13.95 -16.01 2.44
N ASP A 212 -14.99 -15.98 1.64
CA ASP A 212 -15.02 -16.68 0.35
C ASP A 212 -14.00 -16.07 -0.63
N SER A 213 -13.83 -14.75 -0.59
CA SER A 213 -12.90 -14.04 -1.46
C SER A 213 -11.44 -14.36 -1.12
N ILE A 214 -11.08 -14.34 0.16
CA ILE A 214 -9.71 -14.68 0.59
C ILE A 214 -9.42 -16.15 0.35
N LYS A 215 -10.37 -17.06 0.67
CA LYS A 215 -10.21 -18.50 0.41
C LYS A 215 -9.98 -18.78 -1.08
N MET A 216 -10.74 -18.13 -1.96
CA MET A 216 -10.54 -18.25 -3.42
C MET A 216 -9.10 -17.92 -3.81
N MET A 217 -8.51 -16.84 -3.27
CA MET A 217 -7.13 -16.46 -3.57
C MET A 217 -6.12 -17.44 -2.96
N LEU A 218 -6.37 -17.93 -1.74
CA LEU A 218 -5.52 -18.95 -1.10
C LEU A 218 -5.54 -20.27 -1.88
N ASP A 219 -6.70 -20.69 -2.39
CA ASP A 219 -6.85 -21.90 -3.20
C ASP A 219 -6.11 -21.78 -4.57
N GLU A 220 -5.95 -20.56 -5.08
CA GLU A 220 -5.12 -20.28 -6.25
C GLU A 220 -3.61 -20.24 -5.92
N GLY A 221 -3.24 -20.36 -4.65
CA GLY A 221 -1.85 -20.38 -4.22
C GLY A 221 -1.25 -19.02 -3.89
N CYS A 222 -2.08 -17.98 -3.67
CA CYS A 222 -1.57 -16.71 -3.16
C CYS A 222 -1.05 -16.88 -1.73
N ALA A 223 0.24 -16.63 -1.54
CA ALA A 223 0.87 -16.66 -0.21
C ALA A 223 0.90 -15.28 0.46
N ASP A 224 0.72 -14.21 -0.31
CA ASP A 224 0.67 -12.82 0.18
C ASP A 224 -0.58 -12.11 -0.35
N ILE A 225 -1.50 -11.77 0.55
CA ILE A 225 -2.77 -11.15 0.20
C ILE A 225 -2.84 -9.76 0.82
N ALA A 226 -2.66 -8.73 -0.02
CA ALA A 226 -2.89 -7.35 0.35
C ALA A 226 -4.39 -7.03 0.35
N CYS A 227 -5.06 -7.22 1.47
CA CYS A 227 -6.47 -6.90 1.64
C CYS A 227 -6.67 -5.77 2.67
N ASN A 228 -7.51 -4.81 2.31
CA ASN A 228 -7.79 -3.65 3.15
C ASN A 228 -9.28 -3.29 3.08
N TYR A 229 -9.78 -2.68 4.13
CA TYR A 229 -11.04 -1.94 4.06
C TYR A 229 -10.75 -0.48 3.59
N ALA A 230 -11.70 0.11 2.85
CA ALA A 230 -11.60 1.50 2.43
C ALA A 230 -11.56 2.43 3.66
N TYR A 231 -10.82 3.53 3.60
CA TYR A 231 -10.69 4.44 4.74
C TYR A 231 -11.77 5.51 4.80
N GLU A 232 -12.45 5.77 3.68
CA GLU A 232 -13.46 6.82 3.53
C GLU A 232 -14.75 6.57 4.32
N PRO A 233 -15.25 5.32 4.44
CA PRO A 233 -16.49 5.08 5.17
C PRO A 233 -16.35 5.24 6.68
N VAL A 234 -17.49 5.55 7.33
CA VAL A 234 -17.64 5.41 8.78
C VAL A 234 -18.20 4.02 9.07
N TYR A 235 -17.41 3.21 9.76
CA TYR A 235 -17.77 1.87 10.14
C TYR A 235 -18.55 1.83 11.47
N THR A 236 -19.49 0.89 11.58
CA THR A 236 -20.32 0.65 12.76
C THR A 236 -19.86 -0.58 13.54
N PRO A 237 -20.31 -0.80 14.79
CA PRO A 237 -20.09 -2.08 15.49
C PRO A 237 -20.58 -3.30 14.70
N ALA A 238 -21.71 -3.17 13.98
CA ALA A 238 -22.23 -4.27 13.15
C ALA A 238 -21.31 -4.62 11.98
N ASP A 239 -20.67 -3.63 11.35
CA ASP A 239 -19.62 -3.85 10.33
C ASP A 239 -18.41 -4.55 10.99
N GLY A 240 -18.03 -4.13 12.19
CA GLY A 240 -16.95 -4.75 12.97
C GLY A 240 -17.26 -6.22 13.28
N ARG A 241 -18.47 -6.54 13.67
CA ARG A 241 -18.94 -7.92 13.92
C ARG A 241 -18.78 -8.78 12.66
N THR A 242 -19.33 -8.32 11.54
CA THR A 242 -19.23 -9.04 10.27
C THR A 242 -17.78 -9.24 9.87
N LEU A 243 -16.94 -8.22 10.01
CA LEU A 243 -15.50 -8.32 9.71
C LEU A 243 -14.83 -9.39 10.57
N TYR A 244 -15.06 -9.39 11.88
CA TYR A 244 -14.49 -10.39 12.79
C TYR A 244 -14.92 -11.81 12.42
N GLU A 245 -16.22 -12.07 12.24
CA GLU A 245 -16.76 -13.38 11.88
C GLU A 245 -16.15 -13.92 10.58
N GLN A 246 -16.02 -13.08 9.58
CA GLN A 246 -15.40 -13.45 8.31
C GLN A 246 -13.90 -13.75 8.47
N MET A 247 -13.17 -12.93 9.22
CA MET A 247 -11.76 -13.15 9.46
C MET A 247 -11.49 -14.36 10.37
N LYS A 248 -12.38 -14.66 11.34
CA LYS A 248 -12.35 -15.91 12.11
C LYS A 248 -12.46 -17.11 11.17
N THR A 249 -13.40 -17.07 10.22
CA THR A 249 -13.57 -18.12 9.20
C THR A 249 -12.33 -18.30 8.32
N VAL A 250 -11.67 -17.21 7.93
CA VAL A 250 -10.40 -17.25 7.19
C VAL A 250 -9.29 -17.86 8.05
N SER A 251 -9.21 -17.48 9.31
CA SER A 251 -8.20 -17.98 10.26
C SER A 251 -8.31 -19.49 10.44
N ASP A 252 -9.53 -20.00 10.68
CA ASP A 252 -9.80 -21.43 10.82
C ASP A 252 -9.42 -22.19 9.54
N TYR A 253 -9.69 -21.64 8.37
CA TYR A 253 -9.30 -22.22 7.10
C TYR A 253 -7.76 -22.33 6.95
N ILE A 254 -7.04 -21.25 7.23
CA ILE A 254 -5.57 -21.21 7.15
C ILE A 254 -4.95 -22.22 8.11
N ILE A 255 -5.43 -22.27 9.35
CA ILE A 255 -4.94 -23.18 10.39
C ILE A 255 -5.23 -24.63 10.00
N SER A 256 -6.47 -24.95 9.60
CA SER A 256 -6.86 -26.32 9.21
C SER A 256 -6.06 -26.89 8.02
N LYS A 257 -5.61 -26.01 7.13
CA LYS A 257 -4.79 -26.35 5.96
C LYS A 257 -3.28 -26.20 6.23
N GLN A 258 -2.88 -25.70 7.41
CA GLN A 258 -1.51 -25.39 7.79
C GLN A 258 -0.79 -24.51 6.73
N LEU A 259 -1.50 -23.52 6.19
CA LEU A 259 -0.94 -22.63 5.17
C LEU A 259 0.07 -21.66 5.78
N ASP A 260 1.19 -21.48 5.08
CA ASP A 260 2.17 -20.42 5.40
C ASP A 260 1.88 -19.20 4.50
N VAL A 261 1.12 -18.26 5.03
CA VAL A 261 0.59 -17.13 4.26
C VAL A 261 0.60 -15.84 5.09
N SER A 262 0.75 -14.72 4.40
CA SER A 262 0.63 -13.36 4.95
C SER A 262 -0.67 -12.70 4.48
N ILE A 263 -1.45 -12.19 5.42
CA ILE A 263 -2.69 -11.46 5.14
C ILE A 263 -2.67 -10.16 5.92
N THR A 264 -2.70 -9.02 5.22
CA THR A 264 -2.57 -7.71 5.88
C THR A 264 -3.58 -7.43 6.98
N MET A 265 -4.76 -8.06 6.94
CA MET A 265 -5.77 -7.95 8.01
C MET A 265 -5.47 -8.79 9.26
N LEU A 266 -4.49 -9.69 9.21
CA LEU A 266 -4.07 -10.55 10.32
C LEU A 266 -2.64 -10.23 10.80
N ASP A 267 -2.21 -8.97 10.69
CA ASP A 267 -0.88 -8.52 11.07
C ASP A 267 -0.61 -8.68 12.57
N SER A 268 0.57 -9.22 12.91
CA SER A 268 0.97 -9.52 14.29
C SER A 268 1.27 -8.30 15.16
N ILE A 269 1.46 -7.11 14.57
CA ILE A 269 1.71 -5.87 15.34
C ILE A 269 0.45 -5.31 16.03
N LEU A 270 -0.71 -5.88 15.74
CA LEU A 270 -2.00 -5.48 16.32
C LEU A 270 -2.15 -6.03 17.74
N GLY A 271 -2.91 -5.36 18.57
CA GLY A 271 -3.32 -5.85 19.90
C GLY A 271 -2.97 -4.96 21.08
N GLY A 272 -1.97 -4.10 20.96
CA GLY A 272 -1.52 -3.22 22.04
C GLY A 272 -1.45 -1.74 21.63
N LYS A 273 -0.93 -0.92 22.54
CA LYS A 273 -0.71 0.52 22.30
C LYS A 273 0.58 0.74 21.51
N THR A 274 0.58 1.66 20.56
CA THR A 274 1.82 2.06 19.88
C THR A 274 2.74 2.83 20.85
N ALA A 275 4.01 2.49 20.84
CA ALA A 275 5.05 3.17 21.62
C ALA A 275 5.63 4.40 20.89
N SER A 276 5.40 4.52 19.57
CA SER A 276 6.00 5.55 18.74
C SER A 276 5.04 6.71 18.51
N ASN A 277 5.58 7.93 18.58
CA ASN A 277 4.88 9.15 18.15
C ASN A 277 5.20 9.53 16.70
N THR A 278 5.94 8.68 15.98
CA THR A 278 6.31 8.95 14.61
C THR A 278 5.14 8.72 13.67
N ASN A 279 5.09 9.54 12.64
CA ASN A 279 4.19 9.37 11.53
C ASN A 279 4.75 8.27 10.59
N PHE A 280 3.97 7.22 10.33
CA PHE A 280 4.37 6.15 9.40
C PHE A 280 3.81 6.35 7.97
N CYS A 281 3.05 7.42 7.73
CA CYS A 281 2.50 7.72 6.41
C CYS A 281 3.59 8.21 5.46
N GLY A 282 3.89 7.45 4.40
CA GLY A 282 4.88 7.83 3.39
C GLY A 282 4.62 9.19 2.70
N GLY A 283 3.36 9.63 2.64
CA GLY A 283 2.97 10.94 2.11
C GLY A 283 3.48 12.14 2.93
N THR A 284 4.20 11.90 4.01
CA THR A 284 4.83 12.94 4.84
C THR A 284 6.37 12.82 4.81
N GLY A 285 6.97 12.43 3.68
CA GLY A 285 8.41 12.51 3.47
C GLY A 285 9.08 11.36 2.72
N ALA A 286 8.54 10.13 2.79
CA ALA A 286 9.15 8.95 2.17
C ALA A 286 8.72 8.74 0.71
N MET A 287 7.69 9.40 0.24
CA MET A 287 7.18 9.32 -1.13
C MET A 287 6.92 10.70 -1.74
N MET A 288 6.91 10.74 -3.06
CA MET A 288 6.54 11.92 -3.85
C MET A 288 5.81 11.46 -5.10
N SER A 289 4.74 12.16 -5.45
CA SER A 289 3.94 11.88 -6.63
C SER A 289 4.03 13.03 -7.63
N PHE A 290 4.21 12.67 -8.90
CA PHE A 290 4.24 13.62 -10.01
C PHE A 290 3.01 13.43 -10.87
N ALA A 291 2.24 14.51 -11.05
CA ALA A 291 1.07 14.55 -11.92
C ALA A 291 1.47 14.62 -13.42
N PRO A 292 0.53 14.43 -14.37
CA PRO A 292 0.84 14.46 -15.80
C PRO A 292 1.48 15.74 -16.32
N ASP A 293 1.25 16.87 -15.66
CA ASP A 293 1.85 18.18 -15.97
C ASP A 293 3.23 18.41 -15.33
N GLY A 294 3.78 17.41 -14.62
CA GLY A 294 5.05 17.51 -13.89
C GLY A 294 4.96 18.21 -12.54
N SER A 295 3.76 18.55 -12.06
CA SER A 295 3.53 19.04 -10.70
C SER A 295 3.80 17.97 -9.66
N ALA A 296 4.47 18.32 -8.56
CA ALA A 296 4.83 17.42 -7.48
C ALA A 296 3.91 17.58 -6.26
N TYR A 297 3.53 16.44 -5.68
CA TYR A 297 2.66 16.31 -4.51
C TYR A 297 3.25 15.34 -3.48
N PRO A 298 2.84 15.41 -2.20
CA PRO A 298 3.29 14.48 -1.17
C PRO A 298 3.02 13.00 -1.51
N CYS A 299 1.86 12.72 -2.06
CA CYS A 299 1.46 11.43 -2.65
C CYS A 299 0.25 11.64 -3.58
N ILE A 300 -0.17 10.58 -4.27
CA ILE A 300 -1.31 10.63 -5.20
C ILE A 300 -2.62 11.11 -4.55
N ARG A 301 -2.81 10.88 -3.25
CA ARG A 301 -4.00 11.33 -2.51
C ARG A 301 -4.11 12.84 -2.39
N TYR A 302 -3.06 13.60 -2.69
CA TYR A 302 -3.05 15.06 -2.75
C TYR A 302 -3.12 15.61 -4.18
N ALA A 303 -2.99 14.74 -5.18
CA ALA A 303 -3.04 15.15 -6.58
C ALA A 303 -4.48 15.50 -7.03
N PRO A 304 -4.63 16.27 -8.12
CA PRO A 304 -5.94 16.69 -8.63
C PRO A 304 -6.91 15.55 -8.89
N ILE A 305 -6.44 14.40 -9.35
CA ILE A 305 -7.26 13.20 -9.58
C ILE A 305 -7.98 12.71 -8.33
N SER A 306 -7.41 12.95 -7.14
CA SER A 306 -7.98 12.50 -5.86
C SER A 306 -8.85 13.57 -5.20
N ILE A 307 -8.34 14.81 -5.01
CA ILE A 307 -9.01 15.84 -4.21
C ILE A 307 -9.47 17.06 -5.00
N GLY A 308 -9.31 17.03 -6.33
CA GLY A 308 -9.66 18.14 -7.21
C GLY A 308 -8.62 19.26 -7.23
N GLU A 309 -8.63 20.05 -8.30
CA GLU A 309 -7.63 21.08 -8.60
C GLU A 309 -7.49 22.13 -7.51
N GLU A 310 -8.60 22.64 -6.98
CA GLU A 310 -8.60 23.75 -5.99
C GLU A 310 -7.96 23.37 -4.65
N LYS A 311 -8.15 22.13 -4.19
CA LYS A 311 -7.52 21.64 -2.96
C LYS A 311 -6.05 21.31 -3.20
N SER A 312 -5.75 20.67 -4.34
CA SER A 312 -4.40 20.22 -4.69
C SER A 312 -3.41 21.36 -4.83
N LYS A 313 -3.82 22.50 -5.40
CA LYS A 313 -2.96 23.70 -5.55
C LYS A 313 -2.36 24.17 -4.24
N LYS A 314 -3.05 23.99 -3.11
CA LYS A 314 -2.62 24.48 -1.78
C LYS A 314 -1.51 23.60 -1.17
N VAL A 315 -1.36 22.38 -1.62
CA VAL A 315 -0.40 21.39 -1.10
C VAL A 315 0.61 20.93 -2.15
N ARG A 316 0.63 21.60 -3.31
CA ARG A 316 1.59 21.33 -4.37
C ARG A 316 2.99 21.78 -3.95
N PHE A 317 3.97 20.93 -4.12
CA PHE A 317 5.37 21.23 -3.82
C PHE A 317 6.10 22.05 -4.90
N GLY A 318 5.49 22.21 -6.07
CA GLY A 318 6.06 22.85 -7.24
C GLY A 318 5.90 22.00 -8.49
N SER A 319 6.75 22.19 -9.49
CA SER A 319 6.81 21.34 -10.68
C SER A 319 8.26 21.12 -11.11
N VAL A 320 8.50 20.09 -11.91
CA VAL A 320 9.84 19.85 -12.48
C VAL A 320 10.26 20.88 -13.52
N TYR A 321 9.34 21.77 -13.90
CA TYR A 321 9.61 22.88 -14.84
C TYR A 321 10.02 24.18 -14.13
N ASP A 322 9.36 24.46 -12.97
CA ASP A 322 9.55 25.70 -12.22
C ASP A 322 10.41 25.50 -10.96
N GLY A 323 10.75 24.25 -10.64
CA GLY A 323 11.40 23.84 -9.40
C GLY A 323 10.41 23.54 -8.28
N LEU A 324 10.88 22.74 -7.31
CA LEU A 324 10.13 22.40 -6.11
C LEU A 324 10.55 23.32 -4.97
N TYR A 325 9.58 23.64 -4.08
CA TYR A 325 9.81 24.46 -2.87
C TYR A 325 10.35 25.87 -3.17
N THR A 326 10.06 26.43 -4.34
CA THR A 326 10.56 27.74 -4.78
C THR A 326 9.81 28.91 -4.13
N THR A 327 8.57 28.70 -3.68
CA THR A 327 7.74 29.71 -2.99
C THR A 327 7.62 29.44 -1.50
N ASP A 328 7.34 30.48 -0.71
CA ASP A 328 7.08 30.35 0.74
C ASP A 328 5.90 29.42 1.02
N ALA A 329 4.82 29.50 0.22
CA ALA A 329 3.66 28.65 0.36
C ALA A 329 3.98 27.16 0.18
N GLN A 330 4.83 26.81 -0.78
CA GLN A 330 5.27 25.43 -1.02
C GLN A 330 6.16 24.92 0.11
N ARG A 331 7.08 25.75 0.61
CA ARG A 331 7.94 25.40 1.76
C ARG A 331 7.10 25.23 3.03
N GLN A 332 6.12 26.08 3.25
CA GLN A 332 5.21 25.96 4.37
C GLN A 332 4.36 24.69 4.30
N ALA A 333 3.80 24.36 3.13
CA ALA A 333 3.02 23.13 2.94
C ALA A 333 3.85 21.88 3.28
N LYS A 334 5.13 21.83 2.85
CA LYS A 334 6.05 20.75 3.24
C LYS A 334 6.29 20.72 4.74
N ALA A 335 6.62 21.87 5.34
CA ALA A 335 6.91 21.97 6.77
C ALA A 335 5.72 21.54 7.64
N GLU A 336 4.51 21.88 7.25
CA GLU A 336 3.27 21.45 7.94
C GLU A 336 3.12 19.92 7.90
N LEU A 337 3.40 19.28 6.76
CA LEU A 337 3.36 17.82 6.62
C LEU A 337 4.47 17.13 7.42
N ASP A 338 5.69 17.65 7.39
CA ASP A 338 6.84 17.10 8.12
C ASP A 338 6.65 17.20 9.64
N ALA A 339 5.91 18.21 10.12
CA ALA A 339 5.62 18.41 11.54
C ALA A 339 4.53 17.48 12.10
N ILE A 340 3.82 16.69 11.25
CA ILE A 340 2.75 15.82 11.71
C ILE A 340 3.32 14.66 12.51
N THR A 341 2.81 14.49 13.72
CA THR A 341 3.07 13.34 14.58
C THR A 341 1.77 12.60 14.87
N LEU A 342 1.86 11.42 15.47
CA LEU A 342 0.69 10.68 15.89
C LEU A 342 -0.16 11.50 16.89
N THR A 343 0.48 12.18 17.86
CA THR A 343 -0.21 12.99 18.86
C THR A 343 -0.74 14.30 18.31
N SER A 344 -0.02 14.98 17.39
CA SER A 344 -0.47 16.29 16.88
C SER A 344 -1.77 16.20 16.07
N GLN A 345 -1.98 15.08 15.37
CA GLN A 345 -3.17 14.88 14.53
C GLN A 345 -4.35 14.22 15.27
N SER A 346 -4.10 13.62 16.44
CA SER A 346 -5.04 12.71 17.10
C SER A 346 -5.80 13.39 18.24
N GLU A 347 -7.10 13.09 18.35
CA GLU A 347 -7.89 13.40 19.54
C GLU A 347 -7.42 12.56 20.73
N GLN A 348 -7.70 13.01 21.98
CA GLN A 348 -7.29 12.33 23.20
C GLN A 348 -7.70 10.86 23.24
N LYS A 349 -8.92 10.54 22.77
CA LYS A 349 -9.40 9.14 22.68
C LYS A 349 -8.51 8.22 21.82
N CYS A 350 -7.81 8.78 20.80
CA CYS A 350 -6.90 8.03 19.95
C CYS A 350 -5.51 7.90 20.59
N ILE A 351 -5.08 8.96 21.33
CA ILE A 351 -3.82 8.95 22.09
C ILE A 351 -3.88 7.92 23.21
N ASP A 352 -5.01 7.82 23.89
CA ASP A 352 -5.23 6.90 25.00
C ASP A 352 -5.72 5.51 24.57
N CYS A 353 -5.96 5.30 23.26
CA CYS A 353 -6.47 4.04 22.75
C CYS A 353 -5.49 2.89 23.05
N PRO A 354 -5.91 1.87 23.80
CA PRO A 354 -5.02 0.77 24.18
C PRO A 354 -4.64 -0.14 23.01
N VAL A 355 -5.40 -0.10 21.91
CA VAL A 355 -5.16 -0.89 20.69
C VAL A 355 -4.75 -0.01 19.50
N SER A 356 -4.01 1.06 19.76
CA SER A 356 -3.61 2.01 18.71
C SER A 356 -2.51 1.48 17.77
N ALA A 357 -1.81 0.40 18.12
CA ALA A 357 -0.83 -0.22 17.25
C ALA A 357 -1.48 -0.71 15.95
N GLY A 358 -0.88 -0.41 14.81
CA GLY A 358 -1.39 -0.78 13.49
C GLY A 358 -2.72 -0.12 13.07
N CYS A 359 -3.24 0.84 13.87
CA CYS A 359 -4.42 1.59 13.49
C CYS A 359 -4.11 2.49 12.29
N GLY A 360 -4.67 2.17 11.13
CA GLY A 360 -4.44 2.86 9.87
C GLY A 360 -4.94 4.31 9.89
N TRP A 361 -4.32 5.15 9.07
CA TRP A 361 -4.78 6.50 8.77
C TRP A 361 -4.14 6.98 7.46
N CYS A 362 -4.75 7.98 6.85
CA CYS A 362 -4.29 8.54 5.59
C CYS A 362 -4.26 10.07 5.69
N SER A 363 -3.07 10.66 5.57
CA SER A 363 -2.91 12.12 5.62
C SER A 363 -3.66 12.83 4.50
N GLY A 364 -3.72 12.24 3.30
CA GLY A 364 -4.47 12.77 2.18
C GLY A 364 -5.99 12.76 2.42
N LEU A 365 -6.53 11.67 3.01
CA LEU A 365 -7.95 11.64 3.42
C LEU A 365 -8.24 12.66 4.52
N ASN A 366 -7.34 12.78 5.51
CA ASN A 366 -7.47 13.81 6.54
C ASN A 366 -7.59 15.21 5.90
N TYR A 367 -6.69 15.51 4.95
CA TYR A 367 -6.72 16.79 4.24
C TYR A 367 -7.99 16.97 3.40
N GLU A 368 -8.43 15.94 2.69
CA GLU A 368 -9.65 15.94 1.90
C GLU A 368 -10.88 16.28 2.75
N MET A 369 -10.99 15.63 3.92
CA MET A 369 -12.14 15.76 4.84
C MET A 369 -12.14 17.06 5.65
N TYR A 370 -10.97 17.54 6.08
CA TYR A 370 -10.86 18.61 7.06
C TYR A 370 -10.12 19.87 6.59
N GLY A 371 -9.53 19.85 5.38
CA GLY A 371 -8.67 20.92 4.88
C GLY A 371 -7.31 21.00 5.58
N THR A 372 -6.98 20.01 6.42
CA THR A 372 -5.68 19.85 7.07
C THR A 372 -5.34 18.37 7.21
N ALA A 373 -4.09 18.01 6.94
CA ALA A 373 -3.60 16.66 7.17
C ALA A 373 -3.39 16.35 8.67
N ASN A 374 -3.28 17.38 9.50
CA ASN A 374 -3.05 17.29 10.95
C ASN A 374 -4.35 17.19 11.76
N ARG A 375 -5.31 16.43 11.24
CA ARG A 375 -6.54 16.05 11.97
C ARG A 375 -6.97 14.67 11.51
N ARG A 376 -6.87 13.68 12.41
CA ARG A 376 -7.13 12.28 12.09
C ARG A 376 -8.61 12.00 11.84
N PHE A 377 -8.91 11.39 10.70
CA PHE A 377 -10.21 10.78 10.45
C PHE A 377 -10.35 9.48 11.24
N THR A 378 -11.42 9.33 12.00
CA THR A 378 -11.62 8.20 12.93
C THR A 378 -12.75 7.25 12.52
N GLY A 379 -13.29 7.40 11.32
CA GLY A 379 -14.38 6.55 10.81
C GLY A 379 -14.08 5.05 10.78
N ILE A 380 -12.80 4.68 10.73
CA ILE A 380 -12.35 3.29 10.67
C ILE A 380 -12.27 2.57 12.05
N CYS A 381 -12.60 3.24 13.16
CA CYS A 381 -12.35 2.70 14.51
C CYS A 381 -12.92 1.29 14.71
N TRP A 382 -14.17 1.02 14.33
CA TRP A 382 -14.78 -0.28 14.53
C TRP A 382 -14.17 -1.39 13.64
N ALA A 383 -13.80 -1.06 12.41
CA ALA A 383 -13.08 -1.99 11.55
C ALA A 383 -11.69 -2.32 12.12
N HIS A 384 -10.97 -1.33 12.69
CA HIS A 384 -9.69 -1.57 13.35
C HIS A 384 -9.83 -2.44 14.60
N LYS A 385 -10.80 -2.14 15.49
CA LYS A 385 -11.06 -2.95 16.69
C LYS A 385 -11.41 -4.41 16.35
N ALA A 386 -12.22 -4.62 15.33
CA ALA A 386 -12.55 -5.96 14.83
C ALA A 386 -11.31 -6.68 14.29
N ARG A 387 -10.45 -5.96 13.57
CA ARG A 387 -9.20 -6.49 13.05
C ARG A 387 -8.23 -6.89 14.17
N VAL A 388 -8.17 -6.13 15.27
CA VAL A 388 -7.38 -6.48 16.47
C VAL A 388 -7.84 -7.82 17.05
N LEU A 389 -9.16 -7.98 17.25
CA LEU A 389 -9.72 -9.24 17.76
C LEU A 389 -9.46 -10.41 16.81
N ALA A 390 -9.65 -10.21 15.50
CA ALA A 390 -9.40 -11.26 14.50
C ALA A 390 -7.93 -11.67 14.44
N SER A 391 -7.03 -10.71 14.50
CA SER A 391 -5.58 -10.97 14.51
C SER A 391 -5.17 -11.74 15.79
N ALA A 392 -5.65 -11.32 16.95
CA ALA A 392 -5.40 -12.04 18.21
C ALA A 392 -5.98 -13.45 18.18
N TYR A 393 -7.21 -13.64 17.69
CA TYR A 393 -7.82 -14.98 17.50
C TYR A 393 -6.93 -15.88 16.63
N TYR A 394 -6.52 -15.38 15.46
CA TYR A 394 -5.67 -16.11 14.51
C TYR A 394 -4.33 -16.52 15.13
N HIS A 395 -3.59 -15.58 15.70
CA HIS A 395 -2.27 -15.85 16.26
C HIS A 395 -2.34 -16.80 17.46
N ASN A 396 -3.30 -16.62 18.34
CA ASN A 396 -3.46 -17.45 19.52
C ASN A 396 -3.85 -18.90 19.17
N ARG A 397 -4.81 -19.07 18.25
CA ARG A 397 -5.19 -20.41 17.75
C ARG A 397 -4.01 -21.08 17.04
N ARG A 398 -3.34 -20.36 16.15
CA ARG A 398 -2.20 -20.87 15.40
C ARG A 398 -1.04 -21.25 16.33
N TYR A 399 -0.77 -20.46 17.37
CA TYR A 399 0.23 -20.78 18.38
C TYR A 399 -0.11 -22.08 19.16
N ILE A 400 -1.36 -22.23 19.55
CA ILE A 400 -1.81 -23.44 20.26
C ILE A 400 -1.68 -24.70 19.38
N GLU A 401 -2.12 -24.63 18.14
CA GLU A 401 -2.26 -25.79 17.24
C GLU A 401 -0.99 -26.11 16.44
N ILE A 402 -0.21 -25.11 16.04
CA ILE A 402 0.95 -25.25 15.16
C ILE A 402 2.25 -24.84 15.83
N GLY A 403 2.26 -23.76 16.61
CA GLY A 403 3.43 -23.28 17.35
C GLY A 403 4.40 -22.39 16.53
N ASP A 404 3.99 -21.90 15.37
CA ASP A 404 4.87 -21.16 14.44
C ASP A 404 4.72 -19.63 14.46
N CYS A 405 3.96 -19.09 15.40
CA CYS A 405 3.83 -17.64 15.61
C CYS A 405 3.75 -17.30 17.11
N LEU A 406 3.87 -16.03 17.45
CA LEU A 406 3.75 -15.60 18.83
C LEU A 406 2.29 -15.29 19.20
N PRO A 407 1.87 -15.60 20.45
CA PRO A 407 0.54 -15.25 20.90
C PRO A 407 0.39 -13.74 21.10
N ILE A 408 -0.82 -13.23 20.95
CA ILE A 408 -1.15 -11.82 21.09
C ILE A 408 -2.18 -11.65 22.21
N LYS A 409 -1.87 -10.76 23.16
CA LYS A 409 -2.87 -10.23 24.08
C LYS A 409 -3.58 -9.04 23.44
N ALA A 410 -4.89 -9.16 23.25
CA ALA A 410 -5.69 -8.04 22.77
C ALA A 410 -6.08 -7.13 23.93
N GLU A 411 -5.51 -5.94 23.98
CA GLU A 411 -5.80 -4.96 25.05
C GLU A 411 -7.08 -4.15 24.79
N LEU A 412 -8.00 -4.69 23.97
CA LEU A 412 -9.28 -4.04 23.68
C LEU A 412 -10.16 -4.02 24.93
N PRO A 413 -10.76 -2.87 25.32
CA PRO A 413 -11.69 -2.79 26.44
C PRO A 413 -12.87 -3.75 26.24
N LYS A 414 -13.33 -4.39 27.34
CA LYS A 414 -14.42 -5.35 27.33
C LYS A 414 -15.69 -4.78 26.68
N ASP A 415 -16.06 -3.55 27.01
CA ASP A 415 -17.26 -2.93 26.46
C ASP A 415 -17.17 -2.77 24.95
N ASP A 416 -16.01 -2.37 24.43
CA ASP A 416 -15.75 -2.29 22.99
C ASP A 416 -15.77 -3.66 22.31
N ALA A 417 -15.22 -4.68 22.97
CA ALA A 417 -15.24 -6.04 22.44
C ALA A 417 -16.66 -6.61 22.37
N LEU A 418 -17.50 -6.35 23.37
CA LEU A 418 -18.90 -6.81 23.42
C LEU A 418 -19.82 -6.10 22.40
N GLU A 419 -19.45 -4.93 21.91
CA GLU A 419 -20.13 -4.31 20.76
C GLU A 419 -19.89 -5.09 19.44
N ILE A 420 -18.75 -5.78 19.35
CA ILE A 420 -18.36 -6.58 18.18
C ILE A 420 -18.75 -8.04 18.36
N LEU A 421 -18.46 -8.63 19.51
CA LEU A 421 -18.67 -10.05 19.81
C LEU A 421 -19.90 -10.27 20.69
N PRO A 422 -20.75 -11.27 20.38
CA PRO A 422 -21.68 -11.80 21.36
C PRO A 422 -20.94 -12.25 22.63
N ALA A 423 -21.60 -12.20 23.79
CA ALA A 423 -20.95 -12.54 25.05
C ALA A 423 -20.35 -13.97 25.08
N ALA A 424 -21.02 -14.95 24.45
CA ALA A 424 -20.50 -16.32 24.36
C ALA A 424 -19.21 -16.38 23.52
N ASP A 425 -19.14 -15.66 22.40
CA ASP A 425 -17.97 -15.62 21.52
C ASP A 425 -16.81 -14.86 22.18
N TYR A 426 -17.13 -13.86 23.01
CA TYR A 426 -16.13 -13.15 23.81
C TYR A 426 -15.50 -14.05 24.88
N GLU A 427 -16.28 -14.88 25.56
CA GLU A 427 -15.74 -15.85 26.54
C GLU A 427 -14.86 -16.91 25.84
N GLU A 428 -15.28 -17.46 24.69
CA GLU A 428 -14.45 -18.36 23.87
C GLU A 428 -13.14 -17.69 23.47
N PHE A 429 -13.18 -16.43 23.03
CA PHE A 429 -12.01 -15.66 22.67
C PHE A 429 -11.02 -15.52 23.85
N LEU A 430 -11.53 -15.21 25.04
CA LEU A 430 -10.70 -15.08 26.24
C LEU A 430 -10.08 -16.42 26.69
N GLU A 431 -10.79 -17.54 26.53
CA GLU A 431 -10.26 -18.87 26.83
C GLU A 431 -9.08 -19.21 25.90
N ILE A 432 -9.22 -18.94 24.59
CA ILE A 432 -8.16 -19.15 23.60
C ILE A 432 -6.96 -18.26 23.91
N GLU A 433 -7.16 -16.96 24.19
CA GLU A 433 -6.09 -16.03 24.53
C GLU A 433 -5.34 -16.50 25.78
N ARG A 434 -6.06 -16.87 26.85
CA ARG A 434 -5.47 -17.38 28.08
C ARG A 434 -4.65 -18.65 27.83
N ALA A 435 -5.19 -19.62 27.09
CA ALA A 435 -4.50 -20.87 26.79
C ALA A 435 -3.20 -20.64 26.02
N ALA A 436 -3.23 -19.75 25.02
CA ALA A 436 -2.04 -19.41 24.25
C ALA A 436 -0.95 -18.72 25.10
N LEU A 437 -1.34 -17.75 25.94
CA LEU A 437 -0.42 -17.02 26.79
C LEU A 437 0.16 -17.92 27.91
N LEU A 438 -0.62 -18.83 28.50
CA LEU A 438 -0.11 -19.80 29.49
C LEU A 438 0.89 -20.76 28.84
N LYS A 439 0.55 -21.33 27.68
CA LYS A 439 1.47 -22.19 26.92
C LYS A 439 2.79 -21.46 26.62
N PHE A 440 2.72 -20.19 26.17
CA PHE A 440 3.91 -19.39 25.93
C PHE A 440 4.75 -19.15 27.20
N ALA A 441 4.09 -18.85 28.32
CA ALA A 441 4.78 -18.63 29.60
C ALA A 441 5.51 -19.91 30.07
N ASP A 442 4.84 -21.06 29.99
CA ASP A 442 5.42 -22.35 30.37
C ASP A 442 6.62 -22.72 29.50
N GLU A 443 6.52 -22.56 28.17
CA GLU A 443 7.61 -22.86 27.22
C GLU A 443 8.82 -21.96 27.38
N ASN A 444 8.65 -20.73 27.91
CA ASN A 444 9.73 -19.74 28.08
C ASN A 444 10.15 -19.55 29.53
N GLY A 445 9.62 -20.35 30.48
CA GLY A 445 9.98 -20.27 31.90
C GLY A 445 9.58 -18.93 32.54
N ILE A 446 8.52 -18.32 32.09
CA ILE A 446 7.96 -17.07 32.59
C ILE A 446 6.80 -17.47 33.52
N GLY A 447 7.10 -17.67 34.80
CA GLY A 447 6.13 -18.04 35.82
C GLY A 447 6.03 -16.99 36.91
#